data_a560d64a689f4a4f41034694333d4ffc
#
_entry.id   a560d64a689f4a4f41034694333d4ffc
#
_cell.length_a   1.000
_cell.length_b   1.000
_cell.length_c   1.000
_cell.angle_alpha   90.00
_cell.angle_beta   90.00
_cell.angle_gamma   90.00
#
_symmetry.space_group_name_H-M   'P 1'
#
loop_
_entity.id
_entity.type
_entity.pdbx_description
1 polymer ?
#
loop_
_entity_poly.entity_id
_entity_poly.type
_entity_poly.pdbx_seq_one_letter_code
_entity_poly.pdbx_strand_id
1 'polypeptide(L)'
;VGDAIDGIPQPKGTGTLPIHRQAPLFEDLSTSTEVLYTGIKVIDLIEPYAKGGKIGLFGGAGVGKTVLIQELINNIAKAYSGLSVFAGVGERTREGNDLLREMIEAGIVDYGEEFMKSLHSGGWDLSKVDTEKLKDSKATFVFGQMNEPPGARARVALSGLTVAEYFRDGDG
;
A
#
# COMPACT_ATOMS: atom_id res chain seq x y z
N VAL A 1 14.96 -1.18 6.79
CA VAL A 1 13.54 -1.06 7.11
C VAL A 1 13.08 -2.28 7.91
N GLY A 2 12.00 -2.12 8.70
CA GLY A 2 11.42 -3.20 9.51
C GLY A 2 11.63 -3.06 11.01
N ASP A 3 12.49 -2.14 11.47
CA ASP A 3 12.60 -1.83 12.89
C ASP A 3 11.44 -0.92 13.33
N ALA A 4 10.80 -1.25 14.45
CA ALA A 4 9.73 -0.42 15.00
C ALA A 4 10.29 0.91 15.51
N ILE A 5 9.72 2.03 15.07
CA ILE A 5 10.13 3.39 15.43
C ILE A 5 9.02 4.21 16.08
N ASP A 6 7.86 3.60 16.28
CA ASP A 6 6.63 4.22 16.75
C ASP A 6 6.27 3.89 18.21
N GLY A 7 7.17 3.20 18.91
CA GLY A 7 6.96 2.77 20.31
C GLY A 7 6.12 1.49 20.45
N ILE A 8 5.65 0.91 19.35
CA ILE A 8 5.02 -0.42 19.33
C ILE A 8 6.09 -1.50 19.47
N PRO A 9 5.80 -2.63 20.13
CA PRO A 9 6.77 -3.74 20.22
C PRO A 9 7.24 -4.21 18.86
N GLN A 10 8.55 -4.48 18.74
CA GLN A 10 9.15 -4.99 17.50
C GLN A 10 8.44 -6.26 17.04
N PRO A 11 7.94 -6.33 15.81
CA PRO A 11 7.37 -7.56 15.27
C PRO A 11 8.39 -8.68 15.26
N LYS A 12 7.96 -9.89 15.57
CA LYS A 12 8.81 -11.07 15.48
C LYS A 12 8.97 -11.45 14.01
N GLY A 13 9.97 -10.88 13.34
CA GLY A 13 10.35 -11.26 11.98
C GLY A 13 11.26 -12.46 11.97
N THR A 14 11.15 -13.30 10.96
CA THR A 14 11.95 -14.53 10.80
C THR A 14 13.07 -14.41 9.76
N GLY A 15 13.17 -13.28 9.06
CA GLY A 15 14.19 -13.08 8.05
C GLY A 15 14.16 -11.70 7.40
N THR A 16 15.12 -11.48 6.52
CA THR A 16 15.23 -10.26 5.71
C THR A 16 15.30 -10.63 4.23
N LEU A 17 14.72 -9.80 3.37
CA LEU A 17 14.80 -9.94 1.93
C LEU A 17 15.64 -8.78 1.35
N PRO A 18 16.51 -9.05 0.36
CA PRO A 18 17.23 -7.98 -0.32
C PRO A 18 16.26 -7.18 -1.20
N ILE A 19 16.45 -5.85 -1.25
CA ILE A 19 15.66 -4.98 -2.13
C ILE A 19 16.15 -5.01 -3.58
N HIS A 20 17.37 -5.44 -3.82
CA HIS A 20 17.94 -5.66 -5.16
C HIS A 20 17.79 -7.12 -5.54
N ARG A 21 16.78 -7.43 -6.31
CA ARG A 21 16.45 -8.78 -6.78
C ARG A 21 16.43 -8.81 -8.30
N GLN A 22 16.67 -9.97 -8.86
CA GLN A 22 16.52 -10.20 -10.29
C GLN A 22 15.04 -10.33 -10.64
N ALA A 23 14.67 -9.84 -11.82
CA ALA A 23 13.33 -10.07 -12.35
C ALA A 23 13.10 -11.58 -12.58
N PRO A 24 11.85 -12.05 -12.52
CA PRO A 24 11.49 -13.42 -12.92
C PRO A 24 11.94 -13.71 -14.34
N LEU A 25 12.30 -14.95 -14.61
CA LEU A 25 12.64 -15.38 -15.97
C LEU A 25 11.40 -15.29 -16.87
N PHE A 26 11.62 -15.11 -18.17
CA PHE A 26 10.53 -15.01 -19.14
C PHE A 26 9.64 -16.26 -19.14
N GLU A 27 10.23 -17.43 -18.93
CA GLU A 27 9.53 -18.72 -18.86
C GLU A 27 8.61 -18.87 -17.63
N ASP A 28 8.87 -18.08 -16.55
CA ASP A 28 8.05 -18.07 -15.33
C ASP A 28 6.85 -17.11 -15.45
N LEU A 29 6.76 -16.34 -16.53
CA LEU A 29 5.69 -15.35 -16.69
C LEU A 29 4.42 -16.02 -17.24
N SER A 30 3.28 -15.72 -16.58
CA SER A 30 1.98 -16.14 -17.09
C SER A 30 1.66 -15.42 -18.41
N THR A 31 1.20 -16.17 -19.40
CA THR A 31 0.75 -15.65 -20.70
C THR A 31 -0.77 -15.43 -20.75
N SER A 32 -1.50 -15.76 -19.68
CA SER A 32 -2.96 -15.56 -19.62
C SER A 32 -3.28 -14.08 -19.45
N THR A 33 -4.21 -13.57 -20.26
CA THR A 33 -4.72 -12.21 -20.14
C THR A 33 -6.09 -12.26 -19.46
N GLU A 34 -6.15 -11.79 -18.22
CA GLU A 34 -7.41 -11.66 -17.47
C GLU A 34 -7.67 -10.21 -17.12
N VAL A 35 -8.92 -9.80 -17.17
CA VAL A 35 -9.33 -8.45 -16.78
C VAL A 35 -9.39 -8.33 -15.26
N LEU A 36 -8.80 -7.26 -14.73
CA LEU A 36 -8.96 -6.83 -13.35
C LEU A 36 -10.11 -5.82 -13.27
N TYR A 37 -11.22 -6.21 -12.70
CA TYR A 37 -12.34 -5.31 -12.48
C TYR A 37 -12.05 -4.40 -11.29
N THR A 38 -12.00 -3.11 -11.56
CA THR A 38 -11.63 -2.09 -10.56
C THR A 38 -12.84 -1.53 -9.80
N GLY A 39 -14.06 -1.74 -10.31
CA GLY A 39 -15.28 -1.12 -9.81
C GLY A 39 -15.44 0.36 -10.24
N ILE A 40 -14.49 0.89 -11.01
CA ILE A 40 -14.53 2.25 -11.55
C ILE A 40 -15.03 2.15 -12.99
N LYS A 41 -16.26 2.60 -13.23
CA LYS A 41 -16.96 2.40 -14.52
C LYS A 41 -16.16 2.84 -15.74
N VAL A 42 -15.49 3.99 -15.67
CA VAL A 42 -14.72 4.53 -16.80
C VAL A 42 -13.50 3.66 -17.11
N ILE A 43 -12.86 3.08 -16.13
CA ILE A 43 -11.75 2.16 -16.32
C ILE A 43 -12.28 0.84 -16.89
N ASP A 44 -13.24 0.22 -16.22
CA ASP A 44 -13.70 -1.12 -16.56
C ASP A 44 -14.38 -1.19 -17.95
N LEU A 45 -14.98 -0.08 -18.41
CA LEU A 45 -15.68 -0.03 -19.69
C LEU A 45 -14.84 0.50 -20.85
N ILE A 46 -13.89 1.41 -20.61
CA ILE A 46 -13.19 2.12 -21.69
C ILE A 46 -11.75 1.65 -21.82
N GLU A 47 -11.04 1.46 -20.69
CA GLU A 47 -9.65 1.06 -20.66
C GLU A 47 -9.43 0.05 -19.53
N PRO A 48 -9.96 -1.20 -19.67
CA PRO A 48 -9.89 -2.19 -18.61
C PRO A 48 -8.45 -2.60 -18.29
N TYR A 49 -8.18 -2.78 -17.01
CA TYR A 49 -6.86 -3.19 -16.55
C TYR A 49 -6.67 -4.70 -16.70
N ALA A 50 -5.51 -5.11 -17.18
CA ALA A 50 -5.11 -6.50 -17.18
C ALA A 50 -4.48 -6.89 -15.84
N LYS A 51 -4.82 -8.07 -15.30
CA LYS A 51 -4.11 -8.64 -14.15
C LYS A 51 -2.64 -8.84 -14.50
N GLY A 52 -1.74 -8.43 -13.59
CA GLY A 52 -0.30 -8.42 -13.84
C GLY A 52 0.19 -7.32 -14.78
N GLY A 53 -0.71 -6.46 -15.26
CA GLY A 53 -0.39 -5.33 -16.12
C GLY A 53 0.33 -4.19 -15.37
N LYS A 54 0.99 -3.33 -16.13
CA LYS A 54 1.61 -2.09 -15.64
C LYS A 54 0.83 -0.92 -16.21
N ILE A 55 0.19 -0.15 -15.34
CA ILE A 55 -0.69 0.94 -15.71
C ILE A 55 -0.08 2.27 -15.25
N GLY A 56 -0.02 3.25 -16.15
CA GLY A 56 0.44 4.60 -15.83
C GLY A 56 -0.72 5.58 -15.72
N LEU A 57 -0.81 6.29 -14.59
CA LEU A 57 -1.75 7.38 -14.38
C LEU A 57 -1.00 8.71 -14.46
N PHE A 58 -1.22 9.45 -15.55
CA PHE A 58 -0.55 10.72 -15.81
C PHE A 58 -1.51 11.89 -15.61
N GLY A 59 -1.00 12.99 -15.07
CA GLY A 59 -1.77 14.21 -14.88
C GLY A 59 -1.02 15.21 -14.03
N GLY A 60 -1.41 16.48 -14.13
CA GLY A 60 -0.89 17.58 -13.30
C GLY A 60 -1.27 17.45 -11.82
N ALA A 61 -0.91 18.44 -11.04
CA ALA A 61 -1.33 18.51 -9.64
C ALA A 61 -2.85 18.73 -9.54
N GLY A 62 -3.49 18.12 -8.54
CA GLY A 62 -4.89 18.34 -8.22
C GLY A 62 -5.91 17.70 -9.19
N VAL A 63 -5.49 16.81 -10.09
CA VAL A 63 -6.40 16.15 -11.05
C VAL A 63 -7.00 14.82 -10.54
N GLY A 64 -6.85 14.50 -9.26
CA GLY A 64 -7.49 13.34 -8.63
C GLY A 64 -6.72 12.01 -8.74
N LYS A 65 -5.43 12.01 -9.11
CA LYS A 65 -4.64 10.77 -9.16
C LYS A 65 -4.65 10.00 -7.84
N THR A 66 -4.41 10.70 -6.73
CA THR A 66 -4.39 10.10 -5.39
C THR A 66 -5.76 9.53 -5.03
N VAL A 67 -6.83 10.25 -5.30
CA VAL A 67 -8.21 9.78 -5.07
C VAL A 67 -8.49 8.50 -5.86
N LEU A 68 -8.03 8.43 -7.11
CA LEU A 68 -8.19 7.24 -7.94
C LEU A 68 -7.42 6.04 -7.35
N ILE A 69 -6.19 6.26 -6.87
CA ILE A 69 -5.40 5.21 -6.21
C ILE A 69 -6.07 4.73 -4.93
N GLN A 70 -6.59 5.64 -4.12
CA GLN A 70 -7.34 5.31 -2.91
C GLN A 70 -8.56 4.43 -3.21
N GLU A 71 -9.32 4.81 -4.22
CA GLU A 71 -10.49 4.05 -4.64
C GLU A 71 -10.13 2.66 -5.18
N LEU A 72 -9.02 2.54 -5.92
CA LEU A 72 -8.50 1.25 -6.38
C LEU A 72 -8.11 0.36 -5.19
N ILE A 73 -7.36 0.87 -4.22
CA ILE A 73 -6.97 0.13 -3.00
C ILE A 73 -8.23 -0.37 -2.26
N ASN A 74 -9.20 0.54 -2.04
CA ASN A 74 -10.43 0.21 -1.34
C ASN A 74 -11.25 -0.88 -2.07
N ASN A 75 -11.40 -0.75 -3.38
CA ASN A 75 -12.18 -1.69 -4.17
C ASN A 75 -11.50 -3.06 -4.27
N ILE A 76 -10.19 -3.11 -4.46
CA ILE A 76 -9.42 -4.37 -4.47
C ILE A 76 -9.51 -5.08 -3.13
N ALA A 77 -9.36 -4.35 -2.03
CA ALA A 77 -9.50 -4.93 -0.69
C ALA A 77 -10.89 -5.53 -0.43
N LYS A 78 -11.95 -4.83 -0.86
CA LYS A 78 -13.34 -5.27 -0.65
C LYS A 78 -13.79 -6.38 -1.60
N ALA A 79 -13.45 -6.27 -2.88
CA ALA A 79 -13.95 -7.20 -3.90
C ALA A 79 -13.16 -8.51 -3.96
N TYR A 80 -11.85 -8.46 -3.74
CA TYR A 80 -10.96 -9.61 -3.94
C TYR A 80 -10.29 -10.08 -2.65
N SER A 81 -10.54 -9.43 -1.51
CA SER A 81 -9.77 -9.61 -0.28
C SER A 81 -8.25 -9.48 -0.51
N GLY A 82 -7.88 -8.78 -1.58
CA GLY A 82 -6.52 -8.61 -2.04
C GLY A 82 -5.72 -7.71 -1.09
N LEU A 83 -4.41 -7.93 -1.08
CA LEU A 83 -3.46 -7.08 -0.38
C LEU A 83 -2.93 -6.00 -1.33
N SER A 84 -2.87 -4.78 -0.85
CA SER A 84 -2.34 -3.64 -1.60
C SER A 84 -1.05 -3.13 -0.97
N VAL A 85 -0.07 -2.82 -1.79
CA VAL A 85 1.17 -2.18 -1.34
C VAL A 85 1.30 -0.82 -2.02
N PHE A 86 1.29 0.22 -1.22
CA PHE A 86 1.50 1.58 -1.68
C PHE A 86 2.95 2.02 -1.41
N ALA A 87 3.66 2.42 -2.44
CA ALA A 87 5.01 2.97 -2.33
C ALA A 87 5.00 4.46 -2.69
N GLY A 88 5.04 5.33 -1.69
CA GLY A 88 5.08 6.78 -1.84
C GLY A 88 6.50 7.27 -2.11
N VAL A 89 6.84 7.55 -3.36
CA VAL A 89 8.18 7.99 -3.79
C VAL A 89 8.20 9.50 -3.98
N GLY A 90 8.78 10.23 -3.04
CA GLY A 90 8.86 11.68 -3.10
C GLY A 90 7.52 12.39 -2.86
N GLU A 91 6.59 11.72 -2.22
CA GLU A 91 5.29 12.27 -1.81
C GLU A 91 5.47 13.40 -0.78
N ARG A 92 4.52 14.31 -0.74
CA ARG A 92 4.44 15.28 0.34
C ARG A 92 4.03 14.59 1.64
N THR A 93 4.70 14.91 2.73
CA THR A 93 4.44 14.32 4.06
C THR A 93 2.96 14.41 4.44
N ARG A 94 2.32 15.55 4.16
CA ARG A 94 0.90 15.75 4.43
C ARG A 94 0.03 14.77 3.62
N GLU A 95 0.28 14.63 2.31
CA GLU A 95 -0.50 13.74 1.45
C GLU A 95 -0.38 12.27 1.87
N GLY A 96 0.81 11.85 2.29
CA GLY A 96 1.03 10.51 2.84
C GLY A 96 0.28 10.26 4.15
N ASN A 97 0.27 11.24 5.05
CA ASN A 97 -0.48 11.15 6.30
C ASN A 97 -1.99 11.14 6.06
N ASP A 98 -2.50 11.99 5.16
CA ASP A 98 -3.91 12.04 4.81
C ASP A 98 -4.35 10.70 4.20
N LEU A 99 -3.54 10.10 3.30
CA LEU A 99 -3.80 8.79 2.71
C LEU A 99 -3.90 7.69 3.78
N LEU A 100 -2.92 7.61 4.69
CA LEU A 100 -2.94 6.61 5.76
C LEU A 100 -4.19 6.77 6.65
N ARG A 101 -4.50 8.01 7.03
CA ARG A 101 -5.68 8.31 7.84
C ARG A 101 -6.98 7.85 7.17
N GLU A 102 -7.15 8.17 5.90
CA GLU A 102 -8.33 7.78 5.12
C GLU A 102 -8.44 6.24 4.98
N MET A 103 -7.31 5.53 4.83
CA MET A 103 -7.32 4.07 4.80
C MET A 103 -7.68 3.45 6.15
N ILE A 104 -7.30 4.07 7.26
CA ILE A 104 -7.72 3.65 8.60
C ILE A 104 -9.22 3.92 8.79
N GLU A 105 -9.71 5.10 8.42
CA GLU A 105 -11.13 5.46 8.50
C GLU A 105 -12.01 4.57 7.61
N ALA A 106 -11.49 4.12 6.48
CA ALA A 106 -12.17 3.17 5.57
C ALA A 106 -12.12 1.71 6.05
N GLY A 107 -11.38 1.40 7.12
CA GLY A 107 -11.21 0.05 7.65
C GLY A 107 -10.33 -0.86 6.78
N ILE A 108 -9.53 -0.29 5.89
CA ILE A 108 -8.55 -1.04 5.08
C ILE A 108 -7.29 -1.35 5.90
N VAL A 109 -6.93 -0.43 6.79
CA VAL A 109 -5.91 -0.64 7.83
C VAL A 109 -6.63 -0.65 9.16
N ASP A 110 -6.54 -1.74 9.91
CA ASP A 110 -7.28 -1.91 11.16
C ASP A 110 -6.37 -1.65 12.36
N TYR A 111 -6.49 -0.46 12.93
CA TYR A 111 -5.80 -0.06 14.17
C TYR A 111 -6.60 -0.37 15.45
N GLY A 112 -7.81 -0.91 15.30
CA GLY A 112 -8.69 -1.26 16.41
C GLY A 112 -9.59 -0.09 16.87
N GLU A 113 -10.62 -0.45 17.63
CA GLU A 113 -11.68 0.48 18.05
C GLU A 113 -11.21 1.59 18.99
N GLU A 114 -10.26 1.29 19.87
CA GLU A 114 -9.71 2.25 20.83
C GLU A 114 -8.94 3.38 20.11
N PHE A 115 -8.17 3.02 19.09
CA PHE A 115 -7.49 3.98 18.23
C PHE A 115 -8.49 4.81 17.44
N MET A 116 -9.54 4.19 16.87
CA MET A 116 -10.57 4.89 16.12
C MET A 116 -11.32 5.92 16.98
N LYS A 117 -11.62 5.61 18.23
CA LYS A 117 -12.21 6.59 19.17
C LYS A 117 -11.28 7.78 19.40
N SER A 118 -9.98 7.54 19.53
CA SER A 118 -8.98 8.60 19.67
C SER A 118 -8.90 9.45 18.40
N LEU A 119 -8.89 8.83 17.23
CA LEU A 119 -8.85 9.50 15.93
C LEU A 119 -10.05 10.42 15.72
N HIS A 120 -11.27 9.96 16.01
CA HIS A 120 -12.50 10.75 15.93
C HIS A 120 -12.54 11.93 16.94
N SER A 121 -11.84 11.82 18.06
CA SER A 121 -11.68 12.94 19.00
C SER A 121 -10.56 13.93 18.62
N GLY A 122 -9.94 13.74 17.46
CA GLY A 122 -8.84 14.58 16.94
C GLY A 122 -7.47 14.22 17.48
N GLY A 123 -7.32 13.07 18.17
CA GLY A 123 -6.05 12.55 18.67
C GLY A 123 -5.39 11.59 17.68
N TRP A 124 -4.08 11.39 17.87
CA TRP A 124 -3.30 10.35 17.19
C TRP A 124 -2.47 9.63 18.25
N ASP A 125 -3.05 8.61 18.85
CA ASP A 125 -2.46 7.93 20.01
C ASP A 125 -2.10 6.48 19.65
N LEU A 126 -0.85 6.27 19.26
CA LEU A 126 -0.33 4.96 18.86
C LEU A 126 -0.33 3.92 20.00
N SER A 127 -0.41 4.35 21.27
CA SER A 127 -0.50 3.42 22.39
C SER A 127 -1.81 2.62 22.42
N LYS A 128 -2.81 3.07 21.68
CA LYS A 128 -4.14 2.44 21.56
C LYS A 128 -4.28 1.52 20.35
N VAL A 129 -3.21 1.33 19.59
CA VAL A 129 -3.23 0.43 18.43
C VAL A 129 -3.32 -1.02 18.89
N ASP A 130 -4.30 -1.74 18.35
CA ASP A 130 -4.44 -3.18 18.57
C ASP A 130 -3.59 -3.95 17.56
N THR A 131 -2.44 -4.44 18.01
CA THR A 131 -1.47 -5.15 17.15
C THR A 131 -2.00 -6.48 16.60
N GLU A 132 -3.00 -7.10 17.23
CA GLU A 132 -3.61 -8.32 16.72
C GLU A 132 -4.54 -8.00 15.54
N LYS A 133 -5.34 -6.95 15.64
CA LYS A 133 -6.21 -6.48 14.55
C LYS A 133 -5.42 -5.94 13.36
N LEU A 134 -4.23 -5.39 13.60
CA LEU A 134 -3.37 -4.89 12.54
C LEU A 134 -3.02 -5.97 11.49
N LYS A 135 -3.01 -7.25 11.88
CA LYS A 135 -2.77 -8.39 10.99
C LYS A 135 -3.86 -8.58 9.94
N ASP A 136 -5.06 -8.08 10.19
CA ASP A 136 -6.20 -8.16 9.28
C ASP A 136 -6.21 -7.02 8.24
N SER A 137 -5.25 -6.09 8.34
CA SER A 137 -5.11 -4.98 7.41
C SER A 137 -4.87 -5.46 5.98
N LYS A 138 -5.49 -4.77 5.02
CA LYS A 138 -5.44 -5.10 3.59
C LYS A 138 -4.52 -4.20 2.77
N ALA A 139 -3.82 -3.27 3.42
CA ALA A 139 -2.86 -2.38 2.76
C ALA A 139 -1.60 -2.20 3.59
N THR A 140 -0.46 -2.12 2.88
CA THR A 140 0.85 -1.80 3.44
C THR A 140 1.37 -0.54 2.78
N PHE A 141 1.93 0.37 3.57
CA PHE A 141 2.45 1.65 3.09
C PHE A 141 3.95 1.72 3.30
N VAL A 142 4.67 2.05 2.25
CA VAL A 142 6.12 2.22 2.25
C VAL A 142 6.43 3.63 1.75
N PHE A 143 6.81 4.54 2.65
CA PHE A 143 7.00 5.95 2.32
C PHE A 143 8.48 6.32 2.24
N GLY A 144 8.86 7.04 1.17
CA GLY A 144 10.08 7.83 1.06
C GLY A 144 9.72 9.24 0.65
N GLN A 145 9.26 10.02 1.63
CA GLN A 145 8.68 11.35 1.43
C GLN A 145 9.73 12.42 1.09
N MET A 146 9.29 13.63 0.77
CA MET A 146 10.19 14.73 0.33
C MET A 146 11.25 15.13 1.35
N ASN A 147 10.98 14.92 2.64
CA ASN A 147 11.91 15.19 3.74
C ASN A 147 13.05 14.16 3.86
N GLU A 148 12.96 13.02 3.17
CA GLU A 148 13.98 11.99 3.19
C GLU A 148 15.16 12.34 2.24
N PRO A 149 16.37 11.84 2.54
CA PRO A 149 17.51 11.99 1.66
C PRO A 149 17.25 11.41 0.26
N PRO A 150 17.83 11.97 -0.81
CA PRO A 150 17.63 11.49 -2.19
C PRO A 150 17.94 10.00 -2.38
N GLY A 151 18.96 9.48 -1.71
CA GLY A 151 19.31 8.05 -1.77
C GLY A 151 18.25 7.13 -1.16
N ALA A 152 17.57 7.55 -0.09
CA ALA A 152 16.46 6.81 0.50
C ALA A 152 15.26 6.83 -0.44
N ARG A 153 14.88 8.00 -0.95
CA ARG A 153 13.77 8.16 -1.91
C ARG A 153 13.97 7.32 -3.18
N ALA A 154 15.20 7.25 -3.69
CA ALA A 154 15.50 6.45 -4.87
C ALA A 154 15.31 4.93 -4.65
N ARG A 155 15.34 4.46 -3.40
CA ARG A 155 15.25 3.03 -3.07
C ARG A 155 13.91 2.61 -2.50
N VAL A 156 13.07 3.54 -2.10
CA VAL A 156 11.76 3.21 -1.47
C VAL A 156 10.86 2.41 -2.40
N ALA A 157 10.89 2.67 -3.69
CA ALA A 157 10.14 1.89 -4.68
C ALA A 157 10.57 0.42 -4.70
N LEU A 158 11.87 0.14 -4.57
CA LEU A 158 12.40 -1.22 -4.48
C LEU A 158 11.97 -1.90 -3.18
N SER A 159 11.93 -1.16 -2.06
CA SER A 159 11.42 -1.67 -0.79
C SER A 159 9.94 -2.03 -0.88
N GLY A 160 9.12 -1.16 -1.47
CA GLY A 160 7.70 -1.45 -1.72
C GLY A 160 7.49 -2.65 -2.63
N LEU A 161 8.28 -2.76 -3.71
CA LEU A 161 8.22 -3.90 -4.61
C LEU A 161 8.59 -5.22 -3.91
N THR A 162 9.61 -5.20 -3.05
CA THR A 162 10.01 -6.40 -2.27
C THR A 162 8.89 -6.86 -1.34
N VAL A 163 8.16 -5.92 -0.73
CA VAL A 163 6.98 -6.24 0.09
C VAL A 163 5.85 -6.83 -0.78
N ALA A 164 5.60 -6.24 -1.95
CA ALA A 164 4.59 -6.74 -2.87
C ALA A 164 4.92 -8.15 -3.40
N GLU A 165 6.18 -8.42 -3.72
CA GLU A 165 6.65 -9.75 -4.12
C GLU A 165 6.51 -10.77 -3.00
N TYR A 166 6.78 -10.39 -1.76
CA TYR A 166 6.58 -11.27 -0.61
C TYR A 166 5.12 -11.72 -0.49
N PHE A 167 4.17 -10.80 -0.66
CA PHE A 167 2.75 -11.16 -0.65
C PHE A 167 2.32 -11.98 -1.86
N ARG A 168 2.89 -11.73 -3.03
CA ARG A 168 2.60 -12.51 -4.24
C ARG A 168 3.12 -13.95 -4.14
N ASP A 169 4.36 -14.13 -3.65
CA ASP A 169 5.08 -15.41 -3.64
C ASP A 169 4.83 -16.20 -2.35
N GLY A 170 4.31 -15.55 -1.31
CA GLY A 170 3.89 -16.14 -0.05
C GLY A 170 2.51 -16.77 -0.15
N ASP A 171 1.63 -16.61 0.76
CA ASP A 171 0.27 -17.18 0.78
C ASP A 171 -0.77 -16.22 0.16
N GLY A 172 -0.50 -15.72 -1.03
CA GLY A 172 -1.45 -14.90 -1.78
C GLY A 172 -2.60 -15.70 -2.37
#